data_af457f2b92118f0476ced89e517071d4
#
_entry.id   af457f2b92118f0476ced89e517071d4
#
_cell.length_a   1.000
_cell.length_b   1.000
_cell.length_c   1.000
_cell.angle_alpha   90.00
_cell.angle_beta   90.00
_cell.angle_gamma   90.00
#
_symmetry.space_group_name_H-M   'P 1'
#
loop_
_entity.id
_entity.type
_entity.pdbx_description
1 polymer ?
#
loop_
_entity_poly.entity_id
_entity_poly.type
_entity_poly.pdbx_seq_one_letter_code
_entity_poly.pdbx_strand_id
1 'polypeptide(L)'
;RELEQVLDKAKLFCLRQSDMVYYTAEDEGGGSMLCASASDLTAQLRQTLWRQDRPMVLASGTLAVGSDFRHFKAETGLLAEGREHTAPAPFDYRRNCLLYLPVMPPKQHTRHYYASLTRQIAALIEAAHGHALILFTSYAAMSAVKEGLEKRELSYPMFTLGRNSGHTMEQFRTSPGSILLAAGAAWEGFDFPGDCVSLLILPRLPFPIPDAVKERERTKHPTLHDFLQAVVVPEMQIKLRQGFGRAIRTETDTCTVAILDPRAAPGGRYHRAALD
;
A
#
# COMPACT_ATOMS: atom_id res chain seq x y z
N ARG A 1 -21.34 -30.28 -12.66
CA ARG A 1 -20.99 -28.94 -12.10
C ARG A 1 -19.49 -28.68 -12.14
N GLU A 2 -18.63 -29.53 -11.54
CA GLU A 2 -17.16 -29.33 -11.56
C GLU A 2 -16.58 -29.44 -12.98
N LEU A 3 -17.00 -30.43 -13.77
CA LEU A 3 -16.59 -30.58 -15.16
C LEU A 3 -17.02 -29.39 -16.04
N GLU A 4 -18.21 -28.87 -15.83
CA GLU A 4 -18.69 -27.65 -16.52
C GLU A 4 -17.83 -26.44 -16.19
N GLN A 5 -17.47 -26.25 -14.93
CA GLN A 5 -16.57 -25.15 -14.50
C GLN A 5 -15.17 -25.28 -15.11
N VAL A 6 -14.63 -26.49 -15.17
CA VAL A 6 -13.34 -26.75 -15.83
C VAL A 6 -13.41 -26.46 -17.32
N LEU A 7 -14.51 -26.90 -18.00
CA LEU A 7 -14.71 -26.64 -19.40
C LEU A 7 -14.86 -25.15 -19.72
N ASP A 8 -15.60 -24.42 -18.90
CA ASP A 8 -15.78 -22.98 -19.10
C ASP A 8 -14.47 -22.21 -18.86
N LYS A 9 -13.68 -22.62 -17.88
CA LYS A 9 -12.31 -22.09 -17.69
C LYS A 9 -11.42 -22.40 -18.89
N ALA A 10 -11.44 -23.62 -19.40
CA ALA A 10 -10.67 -24.01 -20.59
C ALA A 10 -11.08 -23.19 -21.83
N LYS A 11 -12.39 -23.00 -22.04
CA LYS A 11 -12.92 -22.16 -23.15
C LYS A 11 -12.40 -20.72 -23.05
N LEU A 12 -12.31 -20.13 -21.85
CA LEU A 12 -11.78 -18.78 -21.63
C LEU A 12 -10.38 -18.63 -22.23
N PHE A 13 -9.50 -19.62 -22.03
CA PHE A 13 -8.14 -19.59 -22.57
C PHE A 13 -8.09 -19.87 -24.09
N CYS A 14 -8.99 -20.71 -24.61
CA CYS A 14 -9.05 -21.01 -26.05
C CYS A 14 -9.58 -19.83 -26.87
N LEU A 15 -10.59 -19.11 -26.34
CA LEU A 15 -11.26 -18.03 -27.08
C LEU A 15 -10.49 -16.71 -27.07
N ARG A 16 -9.57 -16.53 -26.16
CA ARG A 16 -8.71 -15.32 -26.01
C ARG A 16 -9.47 -14.01 -26.19
N GLN A 17 -10.36 -13.72 -25.25
CA GLN A 17 -11.16 -12.49 -25.26
C GLN A 17 -10.26 -11.26 -25.21
N SER A 18 -10.57 -10.22 -25.99
CA SER A 18 -9.73 -9.02 -26.15
C SER A 18 -9.69 -8.12 -24.90
N ASP A 19 -10.69 -8.26 -24.02
CA ASP A 19 -10.82 -7.56 -22.74
C ASP A 19 -10.16 -8.30 -21.57
N MET A 20 -9.50 -9.43 -21.85
CA MET A 20 -8.78 -10.23 -20.84
C MET A 20 -7.26 -10.13 -21.04
N VAL A 21 -6.54 -10.21 -19.94
CA VAL A 21 -5.09 -10.37 -19.86
C VAL A 21 -4.78 -11.81 -19.45
N TYR A 22 -4.05 -12.52 -20.28
CA TYR A 22 -3.63 -13.91 -20.03
C TYR A 22 -2.15 -13.93 -19.65
N TYR A 23 -1.83 -14.60 -18.56
CA TYR A 23 -0.46 -14.68 -18.06
C TYR A 23 -0.24 -15.99 -17.28
N THR A 24 1.01 -16.28 -16.96
CA THR A 24 1.37 -17.39 -16.09
C THR A 24 1.79 -16.86 -14.72
N ALA A 25 1.43 -17.58 -13.68
CA ALA A 25 1.88 -17.33 -12.30
C ALA A 25 2.38 -18.64 -11.69
N GLU A 26 3.14 -18.54 -10.61
CA GLU A 26 3.51 -19.70 -9.80
C GLU A 26 2.50 -19.86 -8.66
N ASP A 27 2.09 -21.08 -8.39
CA ASP A 27 1.29 -21.42 -7.21
C ASP A 27 2.16 -21.55 -5.96
N GLU A 28 1.53 -21.74 -4.80
CA GLU A 28 2.22 -21.88 -3.51
C GLU A 28 3.11 -23.13 -3.43
N GLY A 29 2.91 -24.11 -4.31
CA GLY A 29 3.72 -25.34 -4.43
C GLY A 29 4.82 -25.25 -5.47
N GLY A 30 5.01 -24.10 -6.14
CA GLY A 30 5.97 -23.93 -7.24
C GLY A 30 5.47 -24.47 -8.58
N GLY A 31 4.19 -24.80 -8.69
CA GLY A 31 3.54 -25.20 -9.93
C GLY A 31 3.18 -23.97 -10.79
N SER A 32 3.16 -24.14 -12.11
CA SER A 32 2.73 -23.09 -13.04
C SER A 32 1.22 -23.06 -13.18
N MET A 33 0.63 -21.88 -12.98
CA MET A 33 -0.79 -21.60 -13.21
C MET A 33 -0.99 -20.76 -14.47
N LEU A 34 -2.02 -21.08 -15.26
CA LEU A 34 -2.54 -20.18 -16.28
C LEU A 34 -3.58 -19.27 -15.64
N CYS A 35 -3.37 -17.97 -15.77
CA CYS A 35 -4.21 -16.93 -15.20
C CYS A 35 -4.88 -16.10 -16.31
N ALA A 36 -6.12 -15.69 -16.06
CA ALA A 36 -6.83 -14.74 -16.91
C ALA A 36 -7.50 -13.71 -16.00
N SER A 37 -7.25 -12.44 -16.24
CA SER A 37 -7.82 -11.31 -15.51
C SER A 37 -8.46 -10.32 -16.47
N ALA A 38 -9.58 -9.72 -16.10
CA ALA A 38 -10.15 -8.65 -16.88
C ALA A 38 -9.17 -7.47 -16.93
N SER A 39 -8.97 -6.92 -18.12
CA SER A 39 -8.11 -5.75 -18.33
C SER A 39 -8.82 -4.43 -17.94
N ASP A 40 -10.15 -4.46 -17.87
CA ASP A 40 -10.98 -3.31 -17.59
C ASP A 40 -12.36 -3.80 -17.13
N LEU A 41 -12.78 -3.39 -15.95
CA LEU A 41 -14.09 -3.72 -15.39
C LEU A 41 -15.10 -2.58 -15.52
N THR A 42 -14.72 -1.44 -16.08
CA THR A 42 -15.56 -0.23 -16.13
C THR A 42 -16.86 -0.45 -16.89
N ALA A 43 -16.81 -1.15 -18.01
CA ALA A 43 -17.99 -1.49 -18.81
C ALA A 43 -18.96 -2.40 -18.03
N GLN A 44 -18.44 -3.40 -17.33
CA GLN A 44 -19.23 -4.32 -16.52
C GLN A 44 -19.85 -3.62 -15.32
N LEU A 45 -19.08 -2.76 -14.63
CA LEU A 45 -19.58 -1.97 -13.50
C LEU A 45 -20.66 -0.99 -13.95
N ARG A 46 -20.53 -0.38 -15.14
CA ARG A 46 -21.59 0.48 -15.72
C ARG A 46 -22.89 -0.28 -15.96
N GLN A 47 -22.80 -1.52 -16.44
CA GLN A 47 -23.99 -2.33 -16.76
C GLN A 47 -24.65 -2.92 -15.51
N THR A 48 -23.90 -3.18 -14.46
CA THR A 48 -24.39 -3.87 -13.25
C THR A 48 -24.62 -2.90 -12.09
N LEU A 49 -23.61 -2.18 -11.66
CA LEU A 49 -23.64 -1.37 -10.45
C LEU A 49 -24.20 0.04 -10.72
N TRP A 50 -23.70 0.73 -11.75
CA TRP A 50 -24.07 2.13 -12.04
C TRP A 50 -25.39 2.29 -12.81
N ARG A 51 -25.95 1.20 -13.30
CA ARG A 51 -27.23 1.21 -14.01
C ARG A 51 -28.45 1.15 -13.10
N GLN A 52 -28.27 1.00 -11.80
CA GLN A 52 -29.38 0.87 -10.87
C GLN A 52 -30.06 2.23 -10.66
N ASP A 53 -31.38 2.23 -10.79
CA ASP A 53 -32.23 3.39 -10.54
C ASP A 53 -32.49 3.59 -9.03
N ARG A 54 -31.39 3.63 -8.26
CA ARG A 54 -31.41 3.77 -6.80
C ARG A 54 -30.38 4.82 -6.37
N PRO A 55 -30.72 5.66 -5.39
CA PRO A 55 -29.74 6.57 -4.82
C PRO A 55 -28.62 5.79 -4.16
N MET A 56 -27.39 6.17 -4.42
CA MET A 56 -26.20 5.51 -3.93
C MET A 56 -25.30 6.51 -3.23
N VAL A 57 -24.77 6.13 -2.06
CA VAL A 57 -23.76 6.91 -1.33
C VAL A 57 -22.51 6.06 -1.23
N LEU A 58 -21.41 6.61 -1.70
CA LEU A 58 -20.08 6.00 -1.61
C LEU A 58 -19.26 6.78 -0.60
N ALA A 59 -18.75 6.11 0.42
CA ALA A 59 -17.95 6.73 1.46
C ALA A 59 -16.69 5.92 1.75
N SER A 60 -15.54 6.59 1.70
CA SER A 60 -14.25 6.02 2.10
C SER A 60 -13.24 7.13 2.36
N GLY A 61 -12.23 6.86 3.19
CA GLY A 61 -11.09 7.76 3.38
C GLY A 61 -10.17 7.89 2.17
N THR A 62 -10.37 7.07 1.13
CA THR A 62 -9.45 6.96 -0.02
C THR A 62 -10.14 7.01 -1.39
N LEU A 63 -11.37 7.53 -1.49
CA LEU A 63 -12.05 7.74 -2.78
C LEU A 63 -11.41 8.88 -3.59
N ALA A 64 -10.87 9.88 -2.92
CA ALA A 64 -10.23 11.02 -3.55
C ALA A 64 -8.71 11.00 -3.35
N VAL A 65 -7.99 11.49 -4.34
CA VAL A 65 -6.56 11.86 -4.23
C VAL A 65 -6.53 13.38 -4.01
N GLY A 66 -6.13 13.82 -2.80
CA GLY A 66 -6.42 15.20 -2.39
C GLY A 66 -7.93 15.45 -2.29
N SER A 67 -8.45 16.30 -3.16
CA SER A 67 -9.89 16.55 -3.34
C SER A 67 -10.41 16.05 -4.69
N ASP A 68 -9.64 15.27 -5.44
CA ASP A 68 -9.90 14.86 -6.81
C ASP A 68 -10.42 13.44 -6.89
N PHE A 69 -11.62 13.25 -7.42
CA PHE A 69 -12.26 11.93 -7.59
C PHE A 69 -12.04 11.32 -8.99
N ARG A 70 -11.30 11.98 -9.89
CA ARG A 70 -11.11 11.52 -11.27
C ARG A 70 -10.51 10.13 -11.35
N HIS A 71 -9.53 9.82 -10.50
CA HIS A 71 -8.93 8.49 -10.47
C HIS A 71 -9.97 7.41 -10.13
N PHE A 72 -10.74 7.61 -9.05
CA PHE A 72 -11.81 6.69 -8.66
C PHE A 72 -12.86 6.50 -9.77
N LYS A 73 -13.29 7.60 -10.39
CA LYS A 73 -14.25 7.55 -11.51
C LYS A 73 -13.71 6.81 -12.72
N ALA A 74 -12.43 7.01 -13.05
CA ALA A 74 -11.78 6.31 -14.15
C ALA A 74 -11.71 4.81 -13.90
N GLU A 75 -11.24 4.40 -12.72
CA GLU A 75 -11.11 2.99 -12.33
C GLU A 75 -12.44 2.24 -12.26
N THR A 76 -13.50 2.93 -11.82
CA THR A 76 -14.82 2.30 -11.65
C THR A 76 -15.77 2.52 -12.81
N GLY A 77 -15.40 3.35 -13.78
CA GLY A 77 -16.26 3.70 -14.91
C GLY A 77 -17.50 4.51 -14.50
N LEU A 78 -17.50 5.17 -13.35
CA LEU A 78 -18.59 6.02 -12.91
C LEU A 78 -18.63 7.30 -13.75
N LEU A 79 -19.62 7.41 -14.64
CA LEU A 79 -19.86 8.57 -15.49
C LEU A 79 -20.94 9.51 -14.93
N ALA A 80 -21.71 9.05 -13.93
CA ALA A 80 -22.83 9.80 -13.39
C ALA A 80 -22.34 11.10 -12.74
N GLU A 81 -23.06 12.16 -12.99
CA GLU A 81 -22.97 13.39 -12.21
C GLU A 81 -23.50 13.10 -10.81
N GLY A 82 -22.66 13.29 -9.82
CA GLY A 82 -22.98 13.11 -8.41
C GLY A 82 -22.43 14.27 -7.59
N ARG A 83 -22.92 14.42 -6.39
CA ARG A 83 -22.32 15.37 -5.44
C ARG A 83 -21.04 14.75 -4.89
N GLU A 84 -19.94 15.42 -5.12
CA GLU A 84 -18.65 15.08 -4.54
C GLU A 84 -18.44 15.92 -3.28
N HIS A 85 -18.00 15.27 -2.22
CA HIS A 85 -17.71 15.94 -0.97
C HIS A 85 -16.47 15.33 -0.31
N THR A 86 -15.54 16.18 0.13
CA THR A 86 -14.42 15.80 0.97
C THR A 86 -14.59 16.43 2.33
N ALA A 87 -14.67 15.62 3.37
CA ALA A 87 -14.63 16.12 4.74
C ALA A 87 -13.17 16.42 5.13
N PRO A 88 -12.91 17.48 5.91
CA PRO A 88 -11.60 17.70 6.50
C PRO A 88 -11.23 16.52 7.38
N ALA A 89 -9.93 16.24 7.49
CA ALA A 89 -9.46 15.24 8.44
C ALA A 89 -9.89 15.64 9.86
N PRO A 90 -10.41 14.70 10.66
CA PRO A 90 -10.83 15.01 12.04
C PRO A 90 -9.63 15.30 12.97
N PHE A 91 -8.41 15.03 12.51
CA PHE A 91 -7.19 15.12 13.31
C PHE A 91 -6.33 16.33 12.88
N ASP A 92 -5.74 17.02 13.86
CA ASP A 92 -4.76 18.08 13.60
C ASP A 92 -3.37 17.46 13.33
N TYR A 93 -3.15 17.03 12.11
CA TYR A 93 -1.86 16.45 11.69
C TYR A 93 -0.68 17.43 11.85
N ARG A 94 -0.90 18.75 11.80
CA ARG A 94 0.19 19.74 11.99
C ARG A 94 0.71 19.73 13.42
N ARG A 95 -0.16 19.47 14.36
CA ARG A 95 0.18 19.39 15.78
C ARG A 95 0.63 17.98 16.19
N ASN A 96 -0.05 16.97 15.66
CA ASN A 96 0.03 15.61 16.16
C ASN A 96 0.96 14.71 15.34
N CYS A 97 1.46 15.16 14.17
CA CYS A 97 2.30 14.36 13.31
C CYS A 97 3.62 15.06 12.97
N LEU A 98 4.73 14.39 13.24
CA LEU A 98 6.05 14.79 12.75
C LEU A 98 6.40 13.96 11.51
N LEU A 99 6.52 14.60 10.34
CA LEU A 99 6.97 13.94 9.12
C LEU A 99 8.48 14.06 8.97
N TYR A 100 9.18 12.92 8.93
CA TYR A 100 10.62 12.83 8.78
C TYR A 100 10.99 12.25 7.41
N LEU A 101 11.67 13.05 6.59
CA LEU A 101 12.09 12.72 5.22
C LEU A 101 13.62 12.86 5.10
N PRO A 102 14.40 11.86 5.53
CA PRO A 102 15.85 11.95 5.47
C PRO A 102 16.40 11.80 4.06
N VAL A 103 17.61 12.29 3.85
CA VAL A 103 18.37 11.98 2.64
C VAL A 103 18.92 10.56 2.75
N MET A 104 18.42 9.67 1.92
CA MET A 104 18.83 8.27 1.88
C MET A 104 19.69 7.97 0.63
N PRO A 105 20.57 6.94 0.67
CA PRO A 105 21.32 6.52 -0.51
C PRO A 105 20.39 6.16 -1.68
N PRO A 106 20.69 6.58 -2.92
CA PRO A 106 19.80 6.40 -4.07
C PRO A 106 19.72 4.97 -4.59
N LYS A 107 20.72 4.13 -4.34
CA LYS A 107 20.78 2.76 -4.86
C LYS A 107 20.02 1.80 -3.94
N GLN A 108 18.85 1.40 -4.40
CA GLN A 108 18.03 0.37 -3.77
C GLN A 108 18.54 -1.04 -4.17
N HIS A 109 18.25 -2.05 -3.34
CA HIS A 109 18.60 -3.48 -3.56
C HIS A 109 20.09 -3.85 -3.49
N THR A 110 20.94 -3.01 -2.95
CA THR A 110 22.31 -3.36 -2.63
C THR A 110 22.48 -3.67 -1.15
N ARG A 111 23.43 -4.53 -0.79
CA ARG A 111 23.77 -4.80 0.61
C ARG A 111 24.09 -3.52 1.39
N HIS A 112 24.72 -2.56 0.75
CA HIS A 112 25.03 -1.24 1.30
C HIS A 112 23.77 -0.43 1.61
N TYR A 113 22.76 -0.48 0.73
CA TYR A 113 21.48 0.18 0.93
C TYR A 113 20.75 -0.40 2.14
N TYR A 114 20.62 -1.73 2.24
CA TYR A 114 19.93 -2.36 3.37
C TYR A 114 20.67 -2.13 4.70
N ALA A 115 22.00 -2.12 4.71
CA ALA A 115 22.77 -1.78 5.90
C ALA A 115 22.54 -0.34 6.38
N SER A 116 22.47 0.60 5.44
CA SER A 116 22.16 2.01 5.74
C SER A 116 20.70 2.18 6.20
N LEU A 117 19.76 1.52 5.52
CA LEU A 117 18.34 1.51 5.88
C LEU A 117 18.12 0.95 7.29
N THR A 118 18.69 -0.22 7.59
CA THR A 118 18.60 -0.86 8.93
C THR A 118 19.17 0.03 10.02
N ARG A 119 20.30 0.70 9.75
CA ARG A 119 20.91 1.63 10.71
C ARG A 119 19.98 2.80 11.02
N GLN A 120 19.36 3.38 9.98
CA GLN A 120 18.41 4.49 10.13
C GLN A 120 17.16 4.05 10.88
N ILE A 121 16.61 2.88 10.55
CA ILE A 121 15.46 2.30 11.24
C ILE A 121 15.78 2.06 12.72
N ALA A 122 16.93 1.45 13.03
CA ALA A 122 17.35 1.21 14.42
C ALA A 122 17.46 2.51 15.21
N ALA A 123 18.07 3.55 14.65
CA ALA A 123 18.20 4.85 15.31
C ALA A 123 16.82 5.50 15.59
N LEU A 124 15.86 5.35 14.66
CA LEU A 124 14.49 5.86 14.88
C LEU A 124 13.75 5.06 15.97
N ILE A 125 13.91 3.74 15.99
CA ILE A 125 13.33 2.87 17.03
C ILE A 125 13.87 3.24 18.41
N GLU A 126 15.18 3.42 18.55
CA GLU A 126 15.80 3.84 19.80
C GLU A 126 15.29 5.22 20.26
N ALA A 127 15.20 6.18 19.34
CA ALA A 127 14.70 7.52 19.64
C ALA A 127 13.23 7.55 20.08
N ALA A 128 12.42 6.60 19.57
CA ALA A 128 11.00 6.45 19.91
C ALA A 128 10.75 5.47 21.07
N HIS A 129 11.79 4.90 21.67
CA HIS A 129 11.69 3.86 22.69
C HIS A 129 10.83 2.65 22.24
N GLY A 130 11.01 2.21 21.03
CA GLY A 130 10.18 1.19 20.39
C GLY A 130 8.88 1.79 19.83
N HIS A 131 7.71 1.27 20.23
CA HIS A 131 6.37 1.71 19.79
C HIS A 131 6.28 1.92 18.27
N ALA A 132 6.92 1.02 17.50
CA ALA A 132 7.16 1.21 16.09
C ALA A 132 6.37 0.23 15.21
N LEU A 133 5.73 0.77 14.18
CA LEU A 133 5.19 0.02 13.05
C LEU A 133 6.05 0.29 11.80
N ILE A 134 6.56 -0.76 11.17
CA ILE A 134 7.37 -0.66 9.96
C ILE A 134 6.60 -1.35 8.82
N LEU A 135 6.11 -0.57 7.84
CA LEU A 135 5.34 -1.06 6.71
C LEU A 135 6.22 -1.21 5.47
N PHE A 136 6.49 -2.45 5.09
CA PHE A 136 7.28 -2.79 3.92
C PHE A 136 6.41 -3.00 2.68
N THR A 137 6.97 -2.70 1.52
CA THR A 137 6.34 -2.97 0.21
C THR A 137 6.68 -4.36 -0.33
N SER A 138 7.62 -5.09 0.30
CA SER A 138 7.96 -6.46 -0.07
C SER A 138 8.45 -7.27 1.13
N TYR A 139 8.16 -8.56 1.13
CA TYR A 139 8.65 -9.51 2.14
C TYR A 139 10.17 -9.66 2.12
N ALA A 140 10.79 -9.59 0.95
CA ALA A 140 12.25 -9.66 0.82
C ALA A 140 12.96 -8.50 1.54
N ALA A 141 12.45 -7.26 1.37
CA ALA A 141 12.96 -6.10 2.08
C ALA A 141 12.73 -6.20 3.60
N MET A 142 11.56 -6.68 4.01
CA MET A 142 11.23 -6.93 5.41
C MET A 142 12.21 -7.93 6.04
N SER A 143 12.46 -9.07 5.39
CA SER A 143 13.37 -10.10 5.87
C SER A 143 14.81 -9.59 5.99
N ALA A 144 15.28 -8.84 4.99
CA ALA A 144 16.64 -8.28 5.01
C ALA A 144 16.85 -7.26 6.14
N VAL A 145 15.85 -6.41 6.39
CA VAL A 145 15.90 -5.42 7.49
C VAL A 145 15.76 -6.13 8.84
N LYS A 146 14.86 -7.11 8.96
CA LYS A 146 14.68 -7.92 10.16
C LYS A 146 15.99 -8.56 10.59
N GLU A 147 16.67 -9.27 9.69
CA GLU A 147 17.98 -9.89 9.95
C GLU A 147 19.01 -8.86 10.43
N GLY A 148 18.99 -7.68 9.83
CA GLY A 148 19.90 -6.60 10.22
C GLY A 148 19.59 -5.99 11.59
N LEU A 149 18.30 -5.94 11.99
CA LEU A 149 17.88 -5.47 13.31
C LEU A 149 18.16 -6.51 14.40
N GLU A 150 17.95 -7.81 14.13
CA GLU A 150 18.27 -8.89 15.05
C GLU A 150 19.77 -8.92 15.44
N LYS A 151 20.64 -8.62 14.49
CA LYS A 151 22.10 -8.51 14.74
C LYS A 151 22.48 -7.29 15.60
N ARG A 152 21.57 -6.36 15.85
CA ARG A 152 21.82 -5.14 16.65
C ARG A 152 21.36 -5.26 18.09
N GLU A 153 20.74 -6.41 18.47
CA GLU A 153 20.31 -6.71 19.83
C GLU A 153 19.52 -5.56 20.48
N LEU A 154 18.52 -5.03 19.72
CA LEU A 154 17.63 -3.98 20.25
C LEU A 154 16.90 -4.48 21.50
N SER A 155 16.75 -3.61 22.50
CA SER A 155 16.11 -3.93 23.79
C SER A 155 14.59 -4.05 23.71
N TYR A 156 14.00 -3.99 22.50
CA TYR A 156 12.55 -3.94 22.28
C TYR A 156 12.05 -5.26 21.67
N PRO A 157 10.90 -5.81 22.15
CA PRO A 157 10.29 -6.98 21.53
C PRO A 157 9.97 -6.72 20.06
N MET A 158 10.37 -7.62 19.17
CA MET A 158 10.16 -7.49 17.73
C MET A 158 9.24 -8.59 17.21
N PHE A 159 8.14 -8.19 16.59
CA PHE A 159 7.15 -9.06 16.00
C PHE A 159 7.13 -8.93 14.48
N THR A 160 6.78 -10.01 13.79
CA THR A 160 6.63 -10.02 12.33
C THR A 160 5.23 -10.49 11.98
N LEU A 161 4.49 -9.66 11.26
CA LEU A 161 3.14 -10.01 10.81
C LEU A 161 3.21 -11.01 9.66
N GLY A 162 2.68 -12.20 9.89
CA GLY A 162 2.57 -13.29 8.92
C GLY A 162 1.12 -13.58 8.52
N ARG A 163 0.88 -14.74 7.89
CA ARG A 163 -0.47 -15.16 7.46
C ARG A 163 -1.46 -15.37 8.62
N ASN A 164 -0.99 -15.84 9.78
CA ASN A 164 -1.79 -16.03 11.00
C ASN A 164 -1.55 -14.89 11.99
N SER A 165 -2.09 -13.72 11.68
CA SER A 165 -1.72 -12.46 12.34
C SER A 165 -2.42 -12.16 13.66
N GLY A 166 -3.52 -12.86 14.02
CA GLY A 166 -4.31 -12.52 15.20
C GLY A 166 -3.52 -12.58 16.52
N HIS A 167 -2.82 -13.69 16.76
CA HIS A 167 -2.01 -13.87 17.97
C HIS A 167 -0.81 -12.89 18.02
N THR A 168 -0.13 -12.69 16.91
CA THR A 168 0.99 -11.74 16.81
C THR A 168 0.54 -10.30 17.08
N MET A 169 -0.64 -9.94 16.60
CA MET A 169 -1.22 -8.63 16.87
C MET A 169 -1.55 -8.41 18.33
N GLU A 170 -2.09 -9.44 19.02
CA GLU A 170 -2.36 -9.38 20.44
C GLU A 170 -1.07 -9.24 21.26
N GLN A 171 -0.05 -10.04 20.94
CA GLN A 171 1.26 -9.93 21.57
C GLN A 171 1.88 -8.52 21.36
N PHE A 172 1.80 -7.97 20.15
CA PHE A 172 2.28 -6.63 19.87
C PHE A 172 1.57 -5.57 20.71
N ARG A 173 0.24 -5.62 20.80
CA ARG A 173 -0.56 -4.67 21.58
C ARG A 173 -0.29 -4.71 23.08
N THR A 174 0.00 -5.91 23.60
CA THR A 174 0.20 -6.12 25.05
C THR A 174 1.66 -5.96 25.49
N SER A 175 2.60 -5.86 24.56
CA SER A 175 4.03 -5.72 24.85
C SER A 175 4.49 -4.26 24.74
N PRO A 176 4.78 -3.59 25.85
CA PRO A 176 5.23 -2.18 25.83
C PRO A 176 6.51 -2.00 25.00
N GLY A 177 6.57 -0.93 24.25
CA GLY A 177 7.76 -0.59 23.45
C GLY A 177 8.04 -1.57 22.32
N SER A 178 7.08 -2.38 21.91
CA SER A 178 7.28 -3.39 20.87
C SER A 178 7.42 -2.79 19.48
N ILE A 179 8.03 -3.57 18.57
CA ILE A 179 8.25 -3.25 17.17
C ILE A 179 7.46 -4.25 16.33
N LEU A 180 6.68 -3.77 15.37
CA LEU A 180 5.97 -4.62 14.41
C LEU A 180 6.50 -4.40 12.99
N LEU A 181 7.02 -5.46 12.38
CA LEU A 181 7.39 -5.49 10.97
C LEU A 181 6.25 -6.13 10.17
N ALA A 182 5.77 -5.45 9.15
CA ALA A 182 4.61 -5.89 8.40
C ALA A 182 4.74 -5.58 6.89
N ALA A 183 4.17 -6.44 6.05
CA ALA A 183 4.14 -6.28 4.60
C ALA A 183 2.80 -6.77 4.01
N GLY A 184 2.56 -6.49 2.73
CA GLY A 184 1.39 -6.98 2.01
C GLY A 184 0.07 -6.44 2.56
N ALA A 185 -0.82 -7.32 2.99
CA ALA A 185 -2.16 -6.98 3.51
C ALA A 185 -2.14 -6.11 4.79
N ALA A 186 -0.99 -5.96 5.43
CA ALA A 186 -0.86 -5.11 6.62
C ALA A 186 -1.00 -3.60 6.35
N TRP A 187 -0.91 -3.19 5.10
CA TRP A 187 -1.23 -1.82 4.69
C TRP A 187 -2.72 -1.50 4.87
N GLU A 188 -3.55 -2.55 4.88
CA GLU A 188 -5.01 -2.48 4.97
C GLU A 188 -5.50 -3.38 6.13
N GLY A 189 -6.60 -3.02 6.78
CA GLY A 189 -7.34 -3.93 7.66
C GLY A 189 -6.88 -4.08 9.11
N PHE A 190 -5.74 -3.51 9.55
CA PHE A 190 -5.34 -3.56 10.97
C PHE A 190 -5.54 -2.23 11.67
N ASP A 191 -5.93 -2.30 12.94
CA ASP A 191 -6.12 -1.16 13.82
C ASP A 191 -5.11 -1.20 14.98
N PHE A 192 -4.49 -0.05 15.26
CA PHE A 192 -3.49 0.12 16.31
C PHE A 192 -3.94 1.23 17.27
N PRO A 193 -4.82 0.91 18.22
CA PRO A 193 -5.37 1.92 19.13
C PRO A 193 -4.33 2.42 20.13
N GLY A 194 -4.41 3.71 20.44
CA GLY A 194 -3.61 4.36 21.48
C GLY A 194 -2.12 4.41 21.18
N ASP A 195 -1.32 4.39 22.22
CA ASP A 195 0.13 4.59 22.15
C ASP A 195 0.94 3.40 21.60
N CYS A 196 0.27 2.37 21.06
CA CYS A 196 0.98 1.21 20.48
C CYS A 196 1.91 1.59 19.33
N VAL A 197 1.56 2.65 18.57
CA VAL A 197 2.33 3.13 17.42
C VAL A 197 2.53 4.62 17.52
N SER A 198 3.63 5.06 18.11
CA SER A 198 4.10 6.44 18.09
C SER A 198 5.13 6.72 17.00
N LEU A 199 5.61 5.66 16.34
CA LEU A 199 6.53 5.71 15.21
C LEU A 199 6.05 4.82 14.07
N LEU A 200 5.72 5.42 12.93
CA LEU A 200 5.45 4.72 11.68
C LEU A 200 6.64 4.90 10.73
N ILE A 201 7.23 3.79 10.29
CA ILE A 201 8.32 3.82 9.31
C ILE A 201 7.87 3.21 7.99
N LEU A 202 8.04 3.96 6.92
CA LEU A 202 7.81 3.54 5.55
C LEU A 202 9.17 3.49 4.83
N PRO A 203 9.81 2.32 4.75
CA PRO A 203 11.12 2.17 4.11
C PRO A 203 11.12 2.55 2.64
N ARG A 204 9.96 2.48 1.99
CA ARG A 204 9.78 2.77 0.56
C ARG A 204 8.38 3.29 0.28
N LEU A 205 8.26 4.18 -0.71
CA LEU A 205 6.96 4.60 -1.23
C LEU A 205 6.20 3.40 -1.81
N PRO A 206 4.90 3.24 -1.49
CA PRO A 206 4.11 2.05 -1.83
C PRO A 206 3.58 2.08 -3.27
N PHE A 207 4.46 2.11 -4.25
CA PHE A 207 4.08 2.00 -5.65
C PHE A 207 3.42 0.65 -5.94
N PRO A 208 2.43 0.61 -6.85
CA PRO A 208 1.86 -0.64 -7.31
C PRO A 208 2.94 -1.54 -7.92
N ILE A 209 2.78 -2.86 -7.72
CA ILE A 209 3.69 -3.84 -8.29
C ILE A 209 3.34 -3.97 -9.77
N PRO A 210 4.32 -3.88 -10.69
CA PRO A 210 4.11 -4.17 -12.09
C PRO A 210 3.63 -5.62 -12.26
N ASP A 211 2.48 -5.79 -12.87
CA ASP A 211 1.92 -7.09 -13.24
C ASP A 211 1.38 -7.04 -14.70
N ALA A 212 0.89 -8.16 -15.18
CA ALA A 212 0.40 -8.26 -16.55
C ALA A 212 -0.81 -7.32 -16.82
N VAL A 213 -1.65 -7.08 -15.81
CA VAL A 213 -2.81 -6.17 -15.93
C VAL A 213 -2.34 -4.73 -16.02
N LYS A 214 -1.40 -4.31 -15.16
CA LYS A 214 -0.80 -2.98 -15.19
C LYS A 214 -0.01 -2.71 -16.48
N GLU A 215 0.69 -3.72 -17.01
CA GLU A 215 1.35 -3.59 -18.32
C GLU A 215 0.33 -3.42 -19.45
N ARG A 216 -0.80 -4.12 -19.40
CA ARG A 216 -1.88 -3.91 -20.36
C ARG A 216 -2.50 -2.52 -20.22
N GLU A 217 -2.70 -2.03 -19.00
CA GLU A 217 -3.20 -0.68 -18.74
C GLU A 217 -2.23 0.38 -19.26
N ARG A 218 -0.93 0.19 -19.05
CA ARG A 218 0.11 1.08 -19.59
C ARG A 218 -0.02 1.30 -21.11
N THR A 219 -0.42 0.28 -21.86
CA THR A 219 -0.58 0.41 -23.32
C THR A 219 -1.75 1.31 -23.75
N LYS A 220 -2.66 1.65 -22.85
CA LYS A 220 -3.78 2.58 -23.10
C LYS A 220 -3.34 4.05 -23.01
N HIS A 221 -2.15 4.34 -22.49
CA HIS A 221 -1.63 5.67 -22.29
C HIS A 221 -0.60 6.05 -23.38
N PRO A 222 -0.64 7.28 -23.91
CA PRO A 222 0.27 7.71 -24.98
C PRO A 222 1.75 7.60 -24.61
N THR A 223 2.10 7.96 -23.36
CA THR A 223 3.47 7.91 -22.87
C THR A 223 3.55 7.23 -21.50
N LEU A 224 4.75 6.75 -21.13
CA LEU A 224 5.01 6.26 -19.79
C LEU A 224 4.74 7.33 -18.71
N HIS A 225 5.02 8.60 -19.04
CA HIS A 225 4.76 9.70 -18.12
C HIS A 225 3.27 9.84 -17.83
N ASP A 226 2.43 9.80 -18.85
CA ASP A 226 0.96 9.89 -18.70
C ASP A 226 0.43 8.73 -17.83
N PHE A 227 0.90 7.50 -18.08
CA PHE A 227 0.56 6.35 -17.26
C PHE A 227 0.98 6.52 -15.80
N LEU A 228 2.22 6.98 -15.56
CA LEU A 228 2.69 7.22 -14.20
C LEU A 228 1.84 8.26 -13.47
N GLN A 229 1.46 9.35 -14.14
CA GLN A 229 0.68 10.42 -13.52
C GLN A 229 -0.80 10.06 -13.32
N ALA A 230 -1.38 9.34 -14.28
CA ALA A 230 -2.82 9.02 -14.23
C ALA A 230 -3.16 7.81 -13.33
N VAL A 231 -2.22 6.87 -13.20
CA VAL A 231 -2.47 5.57 -12.56
C VAL A 231 -1.54 5.34 -11.37
N VAL A 232 -0.23 5.29 -11.63
CA VAL A 232 0.76 4.79 -10.66
C VAL A 232 0.94 5.73 -9.47
N VAL A 233 0.97 7.04 -9.70
CA VAL A 233 1.13 8.04 -8.64
C VAL A 233 -0.14 8.14 -7.78
N PRO A 234 -1.36 8.24 -8.33
CA PRO A 234 -2.59 8.18 -7.55
C PRO A 234 -2.72 6.93 -6.68
N GLU A 235 -2.42 5.74 -7.21
CA GLU A 235 -2.45 4.50 -6.43
C GLU A 235 -1.42 4.52 -5.29
N MET A 236 -0.22 5.01 -5.55
CA MET A 236 0.79 5.20 -4.50
C MET A 236 0.30 6.14 -3.41
N GLN A 237 -0.32 7.28 -3.76
CA GLN A 237 -0.85 8.25 -2.81
C GLN A 237 -2.00 7.66 -1.97
N ILE A 238 -2.92 6.93 -2.59
CA ILE A 238 -4.01 6.22 -1.90
C ILE A 238 -3.42 5.25 -0.87
N LYS A 239 -2.47 4.43 -1.28
CA LYS A 239 -1.84 3.44 -0.40
C LYS A 239 -0.99 4.09 0.69
N LEU A 240 -0.31 5.19 0.37
CA LEU A 240 0.43 5.98 1.36
C LEU A 240 -0.51 6.55 2.42
N ARG A 241 -1.64 7.10 2.03
CA ARG A 241 -2.69 7.60 2.94
C ARG A 241 -3.28 6.49 3.81
N GLN A 242 -3.50 5.29 3.27
CA GLN A 242 -3.92 4.12 4.05
C GLN A 242 -2.88 3.76 5.13
N GLY A 243 -1.59 3.76 4.78
CA GLY A 243 -0.49 3.56 5.73
C GLY A 243 -0.44 4.66 6.81
N PHE A 244 -0.57 5.91 6.42
CA PHE A 244 -0.62 7.06 7.33
C PHE A 244 -1.77 6.95 8.33
N GLY A 245 -2.94 6.52 7.87
CA GLY A 245 -4.10 6.28 8.72
C GLY A 245 -3.91 5.18 9.78
N ARG A 246 -2.76 4.51 9.84
CA ARG A 246 -2.40 3.59 10.92
C ARG A 246 -1.73 4.29 12.08
N ALA A 247 -1.20 5.48 11.87
CA ALA A 247 -0.41 6.23 12.83
C ALA A 247 -1.24 7.09 13.80
N ILE A 248 -2.33 7.69 13.33
CA ILE A 248 -3.19 8.59 14.13
C ILE A 248 -4.63 8.12 14.00
N ARG A 249 -5.26 7.77 15.11
CA ARG A 249 -6.61 7.22 15.20
C ARG A 249 -7.55 8.05 16.05
N THR A 250 -7.00 8.80 16.99
CA THR A 250 -7.74 9.66 17.89
C THR A 250 -7.19 11.10 17.81
N GLU A 251 -7.92 12.05 18.35
CA GLU A 251 -7.50 13.45 18.40
C GLU A 251 -6.28 13.70 19.31
N THR A 252 -5.99 12.76 20.21
CA THR A 252 -4.90 12.84 21.16
C THR A 252 -3.66 12.06 20.74
N ASP A 253 -3.78 11.17 19.75
CA ASP A 253 -2.62 10.40 19.27
C ASP A 253 -1.56 11.32 18.66
N THR A 254 -0.31 11.02 18.95
CA THR A 254 0.84 11.67 18.31
C THR A 254 1.72 10.62 17.65
N CYS A 255 2.24 10.92 16.47
CA CYS A 255 3.07 9.98 15.74
C CYS A 255 4.16 10.66 14.92
N THR A 256 5.36 10.08 14.96
CA THR A 256 6.40 10.37 13.97
C THR A 256 6.24 9.44 12.78
N VAL A 257 6.09 9.99 11.58
CA VAL A 257 6.06 9.22 10.33
C VAL A 257 7.36 9.45 9.57
N ALA A 258 8.14 8.40 9.41
CA ALA A 258 9.41 8.41 8.70
C ALA A 258 9.29 7.73 7.34
N ILE A 259 9.51 8.46 6.23
CA ILE A 259 9.56 7.89 4.88
C ILE A 259 11.02 7.86 4.45
N LEU A 260 11.60 6.65 4.40
CA LEU A 260 13.03 6.44 4.15
C LEU A 260 13.33 6.19 2.65
N ASP A 261 12.43 6.61 1.78
CA ASP A 261 12.62 6.52 0.33
C ASP A 261 13.26 7.80 -0.20
N PRO A 262 14.43 7.74 -0.86
CA PRO A 262 15.11 8.93 -1.38
C PRO A 262 14.26 9.72 -2.39
N ARG A 263 13.28 9.09 -3.01
CA ARG A 263 12.36 9.74 -3.96
C ARG A 263 11.34 10.64 -3.28
N ALA A 264 11.09 10.44 -1.97
CA ALA A 264 10.22 11.28 -1.16
C ALA A 264 10.96 12.45 -0.49
N ALA A 265 12.28 12.40 -0.40
CA ALA A 265 13.10 13.45 0.22
C ALA A 265 12.99 14.79 -0.55
N PRO A 266 13.31 15.93 0.07
CA PRO A 266 13.37 17.22 -0.61
C PRO A 266 14.22 17.15 -1.89
N GLY A 267 13.66 17.60 -3.02
CA GLY A 267 14.26 17.46 -4.35
C GLY A 267 14.09 16.07 -5.01
N GLY A 268 13.55 15.10 -4.32
CA GLY A 268 13.20 13.79 -4.87
C GLY A 268 12.05 13.86 -5.88
N ARG A 269 12.03 12.92 -6.83
CA ARG A 269 11.07 12.90 -7.95
C ARG A 269 9.61 12.91 -7.51
N TYR A 270 9.30 12.29 -6.38
CA TYR A 270 7.93 12.15 -5.86
C TYR A 270 7.73 12.90 -4.53
N HIS A 271 8.63 13.86 -4.20
CA HIS A 271 8.51 14.64 -2.96
C HIS A 271 7.13 15.30 -2.82
N ARG A 272 6.69 16.03 -3.84
CA ARG A 272 5.37 16.69 -3.82
C ARG A 272 4.23 15.68 -3.70
N ALA A 273 4.25 14.62 -4.51
CA ALA A 273 3.22 13.58 -4.47
C ALA A 273 3.17 12.79 -3.13
N ALA A 274 4.25 12.78 -2.37
CA ALA A 274 4.28 12.16 -1.04
C ALA A 274 3.78 13.09 0.07
N LEU A 275 3.65 14.39 -0.21
CA LEU A 275 3.12 15.40 0.74
C LEU A 275 1.64 15.69 0.53
N ASP A 276 1.13 15.48 -0.69
CA ASP A 276 -0.29 15.63 -1.06
C ASP A 276 -1.11 14.42 -0.58
#